data_2e019c0c7d88cbef5fbb07c224e9d249
#
_entry.id   2e019c0c7d88cbef5fbb07c224e9d249
#
_cell.length_a   1.000
_cell.length_b   1.000
_cell.length_c   1.000
_cell.angle_alpha   90.00
_cell.angle_beta   90.00
_cell.angle_gamma   90.00
#
_symmetry.space_group_name_H-M   'P 1'
#
loop_
_entity.id
_entity.type
_entity.pdbx_description
1 polymer ?
#
loop_
_entity_poly.entity_id
_entity_poly.type
_entity_poly.pdbx_seq_one_letter_code
_entity_poly.pdbx_strand_id
1 'polypeptide(L)' 'MIVVTVKVDWGQETIQEILPELRKHVEITLQEPGCDDFLFAIDVNNPDLVVATEVYKDYPAHEDHFKTTQWGHFSG' A
#
# COMPACT_ATOMS: atom_id res chain seq x y z
N MET A 1 12.15 -10.81 8.03
CA MET A 1 11.57 -9.55 7.55
C MET A 1 11.35 -9.62 6.05
N ILE A 2 10.15 -9.28 5.62
CA ILE A 2 9.80 -9.24 4.21
C ILE A 2 9.53 -7.79 3.83
N VAL A 3 10.19 -7.31 2.80
CA VAL A 3 9.94 -5.96 2.26
C VAL A 3 9.36 -6.09 0.86
N VAL A 4 8.21 -5.48 0.65
CA VAL A 4 7.52 -5.51 -0.64
C VAL A 4 7.39 -4.09 -1.16
N THR A 5 7.77 -3.90 -2.41
CA THR A 5 7.59 -2.61 -3.10
C THR A 5 6.70 -2.82 -4.31
N VAL A 6 5.65 -2.03 -4.39
CA VAL A 6 4.68 -2.08 -5.50
C VAL A 6 4.60 -0.70 -6.13
N LYS A 7 4.67 -0.64 -7.46
CA LYS A 7 4.51 0.61 -8.21
C LYS A 7 3.24 0.53 -9.03
N VAL A 8 2.41 1.55 -8.95
CA VAL A 8 1.15 1.61 -9.69
C VAL A 8 1.02 2.97 -10.37
N ASP A 9 0.80 2.95 -11.66
CA ASP A 9 0.51 4.16 -12.44
C ASP A 9 -1.01 4.37 -12.43
N TRP A 10 -1.48 5.18 -11.50
CA TRP A 10 -2.90 5.51 -11.41
C TRP A 10 -3.26 6.84 -12.09
N GLY A 11 -2.24 7.65 -12.40
CA GLY A 11 -2.45 8.99 -12.88
C GLY A 11 -2.65 9.98 -11.73
N GLN A 12 -2.15 11.18 -11.93
CA GLN A 12 -2.14 12.21 -10.90
C GLN A 12 -3.55 12.56 -10.40
N GLU A 13 -4.53 12.66 -11.29
CA GLU A 13 -5.89 12.97 -10.90
C GLU A 13 -6.50 11.90 -10.01
N THR A 14 -6.33 10.65 -10.40
CA THR A 14 -6.84 9.52 -9.60
C THR A 14 -6.20 9.49 -8.23
N ILE A 15 -4.89 9.71 -8.15
CA ILE A 15 -4.17 9.74 -6.90
C ILE A 15 -4.76 10.78 -5.95
N GLN A 16 -5.02 11.99 -6.45
CA GLN A 16 -5.59 13.05 -5.63
C GLN A 16 -7.00 12.69 -5.14
N GLU A 17 -7.79 12.03 -5.96
CA GLU A 17 -9.13 11.61 -5.59
C GLU A 17 -9.15 10.55 -4.50
N ILE A 18 -8.18 9.64 -4.50
CA ILE A 18 -8.16 8.51 -3.57
C ILE A 18 -7.25 8.70 -2.36
N LEU A 19 -6.66 9.90 -2.19
CA LEU A 19 -5.79 10.15 -1.03
C LEU A 19 -6.44 9.78 0.31
N PRO A 20 -7.71 10.11 0.56
CA PRO A 20 -8.33 9.71 1.83
C PRO A 20 -8.39 8.19 2.02
N GLU A 21 -8.67 7.46 0.96
CA GLU A 21 -8.71 6.00 0.98
C GLU A 21 -7.32 5.42 1.21
N LEU A 22 -6.30 6.00 0.60
CA LEU A 22 -4.92 5.57 0.81
C LEU A 22 -4.50 5.76 2.26
N ARG A 23 -4.82 6.91 2.86
CA ARG A 23 -4.53 7.17 4.26
C ARG A 23 -5.21 6.17 5.18
N LYS A 24 -6.47 5.88 4.91
CA LYS A 24 -7.23 4.91 5.69
C LYS A 24 -6.65 3.52 5.57
N HIS A 25 -6.23 3.15 4.37
CA HIS A 25 -5.61 1.85 4.12
C HIS A 25 -4.31 1.70 4.93
N VAL A 26 -3.49 2.74 4.97
CA VAL A 26 -2.26 2.74 5.79
C VAL A 26 -2.61 2.54 7.27
N GLU A 27 -3.57 3.29 7.78
CA GLU A 27 -3.98 3.18 9.19
C GLU A 27 -4.42 1.78 9.55
N ILE A 28 -5.27 1.18 8.72
CA ILE A 28 -5.78 -0.17 8.95
C ILE A 28 -4.65 -1.19 8.89
N THR A 29 -3.78 -1.08 7.88
CA THR A 29 -2.70 -2.04 7.68
C THR A 29 -1.68 -2.00 8.80
N LEU A 30 -1.36 -0.82 9.31
CA LEU A 30 -0.42 -0.69 10.43
C LEU A 30 -0.92 -1.32 11.72
N GLN A 31 -2.22 -1.57 11.84
CA GLN A 31 -2.79 -2.27 12.99
C GLN A 31 -2.67 -3.79 12.88
N GLU A 32 -2.31 -4.32 11.74
CA GLU A 32 -2.12 -5.75 11.56
C GLU A 32 -0.89 -6.23 12.33
N PRO A 33 -1.00 -7.33 13.10
CA PRO A 33 0.10 -7.75 14.00
C PRO A 33 1.42 -8.06 13.32
N GLY A 34 1.38 -8.48 12.06
CA GLY A 34 2.57 -8.83 11.32
C GLY A 34 3.16 -7.71 10.48
N CYS A 35 2.50 -6.56 10.44
CA CYS A 35 2.95 -5.43 9.63
C CYS A 35 3.82 -4.50 10.46
N ASP A 36 5.09 -4.37 10.10
CA ASP A 36 6.03 -3.51 10.80
C ASP A 36 6.03 -2.08 10.26
N ASP A 37 5.75 -1.92 8.96
CA ASP A 37 5.65 -0.59 8.35
C ASP A 37 4.84 -0.68 7.07
N PHE A 38 4.21 0.41 6.70
CA PHE A 38 3.44 0.52 5.47
C PHE A 38 3.31 1.99 5.07
N LEU A 39 3.71 2.33 3.84
CA LEU A 39 3.57 3.69 3.36
C LEU A 39 3.26 3.74 1.87
N PHE A 40 2.63 4.82 1.45
CA PHE A 40 2.51 5.20 0.06
C PHE A 40 3.33 6.46 -0.19
N ALA A 41 3.99 6.52 -1.33
CA ALA A 41 4.73 7.69 -1.76
C ALA A 41 4.44 7.97 -3.24
N ILE A 42 4.61 9.21 -3.64
CA ILE A 42 4.49 9.59 -5.04
C ILE A 42 5.92 9.73 -5.58
N ASP A 43 6.16 9.15 -6.75
CA ASP A 43 7.49 9.22 -7.37
C ASP A 43 7.83 10.67 -7.71
N VAL A 44 9.04 11.09 -7.34
CA VAL A 44 9.51 12.47 -7.56
C VAL A 44 9.60 12.81 -9.04
N ASN A 45 9.95 11.82 -9.86
CA ASN A 45 10.13 12.04 -11.30
C ASN A 45 8.87 11.74 -12.12
N ASN A 46 7.86 11.13 -11.50
CA ASN A 46 6.65 10.77 -12.21
C ASN A 46 5.43 10.86 -11.29
N PRO A 47 4.73 12.01 -11.29
CA PRO A 47 3.60 12.23 -10.36
C PRO A 47 2.38 11.34 -10.61
N ASP A 48 2.36 10.59 -11.71
CA ASP A 48 1.31 9.60 -11.96
C ASP A 48 1.54 8.28 -11.23
N LEU A 49 2.73 8.09 -10.66
CA LEU A 49 3.17 6.83 -10.10
C LEU A 49 3.14 6.85 -8.59
N VAL A 50 2.42 5.88 -8.01
CA VAL A 50 2.41 5.64 -6.57
C VAL A 50 3.30 4.45 -6.26
N VAL A 51 4.12 4.59 -5.25
CA VAL A 51 4.98 3.52 -4.75
C VAL A 51 4.49 3.14 -3.35
N ALA A 52 4.13 1.89 -3.16
CA ALA A 52 3.80 1.34 -1.86
C ALA A 52 4.98 0.55 -1.33
N THR A 53 5.40 0.81 -0.10
CA THR A 53 6.42 0.03 0.57
C THR A 53 5.81 -0.59 1.82
N GLU A 54 5.94 -1.91 1.92
CA GLU A 54 5.33 -2.71 2.96
C GLU A 54 6.39 -3.55 3.63
N VAL A 55 6.43 -3.54 4.95
CA VAL A 55 7.38 -4.34 5.73
C VAL A 55 6.61 -5.27 6.65
N TYR A 56 6.83 -6.56 6.50
CA TYR A 56 6.19 -7.60 7.31
C TYR A 56 7.23 -8.40 8.07
N LYS A 57 6.83 -8.93 9.23
CA LYS A 57 7.71 -9.76 10.05
C LYS A 57 8.16 -11.01 9.32
N ASP A 58 7.23 -11.66 8.63
CA ASP A 58 7.46 -12.92 7.97
C ASP A 58 6.48 -13.10 6.81
N TYR A 59 6.63 -14.20 6.10
CA TYR A 59 5.81 -14.49 4.94
C TYR A 59 4.34 -14.73 5.28
N PRO A 60 4.00 -15.48 6.34
CA PRO A 60 2.59 -15.64 6.73
C PRO A 60 1.88 -14.32 6.99
N ALA A 61 2.53 -13.35 7.60
CA ALA A 61 1.95 -12.04 7.84
C ALA A 61 1.62 -11.32 6.55
N HIS A 62 2.49 -11.40 5.55
CA HIS A 62 2.25 -10.84 4.22
C HIS A 62 1.08 -11.54 3.53
N GLU A 63 1.02 -12.86 3.59
CA GLU A 63 -0.09 -13.61 3.02
C GLU A 63 -1.41 -13.24 3.66
N ASP A 64 -1.45 -13.11 4.97
CA ASP A 64 -2.65 -12.72 5.70
C ASP A 64 -3.12 -11.34 5.26
N HIS A 65 -2.20 -10.40 5.13
CA HIS A 65 -2.52 -9.07 4.59
C HIS A 65 -3.17 -9.20 3.21
N PHE A 66 -2.56 -9.96 2.33
CA PHE A 66 -3.04 -10.12 0.95
C PHE A 66 -4.45 -10.72 0.90
N LYS A 67 -4.77 -11.65 1.81
CA LYS A 67 -6.07 -12.31 1.85
C LYS A 67 -7.16 -11.43 2.44
N THR A 68 -6.81 -10.61 3.43
CA THR A 68 -7.81 -9.88 4.22
C THR A 68 -7.96 -8.44 3.82
N THR A 69 -7.10 -7.94 2.94
CA THR A 69 -7.10 -6.55 2.61
C THR A 69 -8.07 -6.17 1.55
N GLN A 70 -8.15 -4.89 1.45
CA GLN A 70 -8.92 -4.19 0.46
C GLN A 70 -8.12 -3.94 -0.82
N TRP A 71 -7.07 -4.73 -1.06
CA TRP A 71 -6.28 -4.61 -2.29
C TRP A 71 -7.14 -4.68 -3.54
N GLY A 72 -8.18 -5.48 -3.52
CA GLY A 72 -9.13 -5.56 -4.61
C GLY A 72 -9.78 -4.22 -4.94
N HIS A 73 -9.91 -3.33 -3.97
CA HIS A 73 -10.46 -1.99 -4.20
C HIS A 73 -9.54 -1.09 -4.98
N PHE A 74 -8.23 -1.28 -4.83
CA PHE A 74 -7.24 -0.45 -5.48
C PHE A 74 -6.68 -1.05 -6.76
N SER A 75 -6.71 -2.36 -6.86
CA SER A 75 -6.14 -3.07 -8.02
C SER A 75 -7.19 -3.46 -9.06
N GLY A 76 -8.44 -3.30 -8.71
CA GLY A 76 -9.56 -3.72 -9.54
C GLY A 76 -9.93 -2.80 -10.65
#